data_054d6809e18720f5a8ca07d5c14c905c
#
_entry.id   054d6809e18720f5a8ca07d5c14c905c
#
_cell.length_a   1.000
_cell.length_b   1.000
_cell.length_c   1.000
_cell.angle_alpha   90.00
_cell.angle_beta   90.00
_cell.angle_gamma   90.00
#
_symmetry.space_group_name_H-M   'P 1'
#
loop_
_entity.id
_entity.type
_entity.pdbx_description
1 polymer ?
#
loop_
_entity_poly.entity_id
_entity_poly.type
_entity_poly.pdbx_seq_one_letter_code
_entity_poly.pdbx_strand_id
1 'polypeptide(L)'
;MKLVRVTKENIDEAAAVQNELFPEENGRANFEASLREYSRFAYALIYEAEKQTGIIGIYDYPEDRESAWLGWFGIRENYRRRHLGSKAIRMFEEEAISRGYRYARLYTDAFDNDAAIAFYTKNGYVSEPYSNPDDPASVEYPMLIFSKSLTSDPLVPWNSRSIHLTEQIALQKGCSL
;
A
#
# COMPACT_ATOMS: atom_id res chain seq x y z
N MET A 1 -12.63 15.36 -0.35
CA MET A 1 -11.72 14.40 0.31
C MET A 1 -10.34 15.04 0.40
N LYS A 2 -9.62 14.86 1.51
CA LYS A 2 -8.23 15.33 1.69
C LYS A 2 -7.40 14.19 2.27
N LEU A 3 -6.10 14.20 1.97
CA LEU A 3 -5.10 13.35 2.60
C LEU A 3 -4.32 14.21 3.61
N VAL A 4 -4.22 13.73 4.84
CA VAL A 4 -3.47 14.39 5.91
C VAL A 4 -2.29 13.50 6.28
N ARG A 5 -1.07 13.97 5.99
CA ARG A 5 0.15 13.19 6.25
C ARG A 5 0.24 12.78 7.72
N VAL A 6 0.64 11.53 7.95
CA VAL A 6 0.94 11.05 9.30
C VAL A 6 2.23 11.73 9.77
N THR A 7 2.18 12.27 10.98
CA THR A 7 3.27 12.96 11.66
C THR A 7 3.31 12.52 13.12
N LYS A 8 4.27 13.01 13.90
CA LYS A 8 4.33 12.71 15.34
C LYS A 8 3.10 13.22 16.11
N GLU A 9 2.46 14.28 15.61
CA GLU A 9 1.33 14.93 16.27
C GLU A 9 0.01 14.13 16.10
N ASN A 10 -0.14 13.37 15.01
CA ASN A 10 -1.37 12.60 14.72
C ASN A 10 -1.16 11.08 14.65
N ILE A 11 0.01 10.60 15.10
CA ILE A 11 0.37 9.18 15.03
C ILE A 11 -0.59 8.27 15.81
N ASP A 12 -1.11 8.74 16.94
CA ASP A 12 -2.05 7.96 17.76
C ASP A 12 -3.38 7.78 17.05
N GLU A 13 -3.88 8.81 16.37
CA GLU A 13 -5.07 8.73 15.53
C GLU A 13 -4.84 7.76 14.36
N ALA A 14 -3.71 7.88 13.69
CA ALA A 14 -3.36 7.00 12.58
C ALA A 14 -3.24 5.54 13.02
N ALA A 15 -2.60 5.27 14.15
CA ALA A 15 -2.47 3.93 14.71
C ALA A 15 -3.83 3.32 15.07
N ALA A 16 -4.73 4.11 15.66
CA ALA A 16 -6.08 3.65 15.97
C ALA A 16 -6.85 3.19 14.71
N VAL A 17 -6.72 3.93 13.61
CA VAL A 17 -7.36 3.57 12.34
C VAL A 17 -6.70 2.36 11.70
N GLN A 18 -5.38 2.28 11.70
CA GLN A 18 -4.72 1.10 11.15
C GLN A 18 -5.07 -0.16 11.93
N ASN A 19 -5.07 -0.12 13.26
CA ASN A 19 -5.42 -1.27 14.10
C ASN A 19 -6.89 -1.69 13.93
N GLU A 20 -7.80 -0.74 13.61
CA GLU A 20 -9.19 -1.06 13.26
C GLU A 20 -9.28 -1.79 11.91
N LEU A 21 -8.50 -1.34 10.93
CA LEU A 21 -8.54 -1.87 9.56
C LEU A 21 -7.72 -3.14 9.39
N PHE A 22 -6.66 -3.27 10.14
CA PHE A 22 -5.65 -4.34 10.09
C PHE A 22 -5.28 -4.78 11.51
N PRO A 23 -6.16 -5.51 12.20
CA PRO A 23 -6.01 -5.82 13.62
C PRO A 23 -4.79 -6.69 13.95
N GLU A 24 -4.26 -7.42 12.98
CA GLU A 24 -3.05 -8.23 13.11
C GLU A 24 -1.75 -7.41 13.10
N GLU A 25 -1.85 -6.10 12.80
CA GLU A 25 -0.72 -5.23 12.61
C GLU A 25 -0.46 -4.31 13.81
N ASN A 26 0.79 -3.92 14.01
CA ASN A 26 1.16 -2.89 14.97
C ASN A 26 1.24 -1.52 14.27
N GLY A 27 0.09 -0.85 14.15
CA GLY A 27 0.01 0.44 13.47
C GLY A 27 0.95 1.49 14.01
N ARG A 28 1.12 1.57 15.33
CA ARG A 28 2.04 2.55 15.93
C ARG A 28 3.50 2.29 15.52
N ALA A 29 3.97 1.06 15.60
CA ALA A 29 5.33 0.71 15.21
C ALA A 29 5.59 0.98 13.72
N ASN A 30 4.61 0.69 12.86
CA ASN A 30 4.68 0.97 11.43
C ASN A 30 4.85 2.47 11.15
N PHE A 31 4.07 3.33 11.83
CA PHE A 31 4.19 4.77 11.64
C PHE A 31 5.45 5.34 12.23
N GLU A 32 5.88 4.91 13.42
CA GLU A 32 7.16 5.31 14.00
C GLU A 32 8.32 4.97 13.06
N ALA A 33 8.29 3.79 12.43
CA ALA A 33 9.27 3.41 11.41
C ALA A 33 9.22 4.32 10.18
N SER A 34 8.01 4.69 9.71
CA SER A 34 7.84 5.58 8.55
C SER A 34 8.28 7.02 8.80
N LEU A 35 8.35 7.45 10.06
CA LEU A 35 8.77 8.81 10.44
C LEU A 35 10.28 8.92 10.72
N ARG A 36 11.04 7.82 10.60
CA ARG A 36 12.50 7.87 10.73
C ARG A 36 13.12 8.61 9.56
N GLU A 37 14.27 9.23 9.81
CA GLU A 37 15.10 9.80 8.75
C GLU A 37 15.43 8.74 7.69
N TYR A 38 15.34 9.13 6.42
CA TYR A 38 15.53 8.24 5.25
C TYR A 38 14.48 7.13 5.07
N SER A 39 13.36 7.15 5.80
CA SER A 39 12.26 6.23 5.51
C SER A 39 11.72 6.47 4.10
N ARG A 40 11.50 5.37 3.38
CA ARG A 40 10.90 5.37 2.04
C ARG A 40 9.37 5.29 2.08
N PHE A 41 8.81 5.10 3.26
CA PHE A 41 7.37 5.02 3.49
C PHE A 41 6.80 6.37 3.91
N ALA A 42 5.67 6.75 3.33
CA ALA A 42 4.88 7.86 3.77
C ALA A 42 3.41 7.45 3.86
N TYR A 43 2.76 7.79 4.96
CA TYR A 43 1.34 7.48 5.19
C TYR A 43 0.52 8.75 5.35
N ALA A 44 -0.75 8.64 5.00
CA ALA A 44 -1.73 9.69 5.18
C ALA A 44 -3.08 9.15 5.67
N LEU A 45 -3.70 9.88 6.57
CA LEU A 45 -5.09 9.71 6.94
C LEU A 45 -6.00 10.25 5.82
N ILE A 46 -7.06 9.52 5.53
CA ILE A 46 -8.06 9.92 4.53
C ILE A 46 -9.22 10.58 5.24
N TYR A 47 -9.53 11.82 4.86
CA TYR A 47 -10.69 12.55 5.38
C TYR A 47 -11.71 12.85 4.29
N GLU A 48 -13.00 12.69 4.61
CA GLU A 48 -14.12 13.24 3.87
C GLU A 48 -14.84 14.27 4.74
N ALA A 49 -14.81 15.54 4.33
CA ALA A 49 -15.10 16.67 5.20
C ALA A 49 -14.19 16.60 6.44
N GLU A 50 -14.76 16.68 7.66
CA GLU A 50 -14.01 16.61 8.92
C GLU A 50 -13.96 15.17 9.51
N LYS A 51 -14.44 14.16 8.74
CA LYS A 51 -14.49 12.77 9.22
C LYS A 51 -13.35 11.98 8.64
N GLN A 52 -12.59 11.36 9.53
CA GLN A 52 -11.52 10.46 9.18
C GLN A 52 -12.10 9.12 8.73
N THR A 53 -11.80 8.72 7.50
CA THR A 53 -12.46 7.62 6.80
C THR A 53 -11.57 6.46 6.43
N GLY A 54 -10.25 6.60 6.60
CA GLY A 54 -9.33 5.53 6.27
C GLY A 54 -7.87 5.97 6.31
N ILE A 55 -7.02 5.12 5.75
CA ILE A 55 -5.58 5.33 5.65
C ILE A 55 -5.07 4.92 4.27
N ILE A 56 -3.97 5.52 3.83
CA ILE A 56 -3.27 5.19 2.59
C ILE A 56 -1.78 5.46 2.75
N GLY A 57 -0.95 4.61 2.15
CA GLY A 57 0.50 4.77 2.13
C GLY A 57 1.08 4.80 0.72
N ILE A 58 2.27 5.37 0.61
CA ILE A 58 3.11 5.33 -0.59
C ILE A 58 4.54 5.02 -0.18
N TYR A 59 5.19 4.15 -0.92
CA TYR A 59 6.61 3.83 -0.75
C TYR A 59 7.24 3.43 -2.08
N ASP A 60 8.54 3.23 -2.09
CA ASP A 60 9.29 2.70 -3.22
C ASP A 60 10.36 1.71 -2.76
N TYR A 61 10.91 0.95 -3.70
CA TYR A 61 12.09 0.10 -3.49
C TYR A 61 13.35 0.78 -4.02
N PRO A 62 14.51 0.64 -3.34
CA PRO A 62 15.79 1.19 -3.82
C PRO A 62 16.15 0.73 -5.22
N GLU A 63 15.79 -0.51 -5.55
CA GLU A 63 16.09 -1.20 -6.79
C GLU A 63 15.14 -0.83 -7.93
N ASP A 64 14.01 -0.16 -7.60
CA ASP A 64 13.00 0.25 -8.59
C ASP A 64 12.60 1.71 -8.40
N ARG A 65 13.25 2.59 -9.16
CA ARG A 65 13.01 4.03 -9.14
C ARG A 65 11.82 4.47 -10.02
N GLU A 66 11.22 3.55 -10.74
CA GLU A 66 10.13 3.85 -11.68
C GLU A 66 8.75 3.60 -11.10
N SER A 67 8.65 2.87 -9.98
CA SER A 67 7.36 2.49 -9.38
C SER A 67 7.13 3.13 -8.03
N ALA A 68 5.93 3.70 -7.88
CA ALA A 68 5.35 3.97 -6.56
C ALA A 68 4.54 2.76 -6.12
N TRP A 69 4.76 2.32 -4.89
CA TRP A 69 4.03 1.23 -4.28
C TRP A 69 2.99 1.74 -3.29
N LEU A 70 1.78 1.22 -3.40
CA LEU A 70 0.71 1.49 -2.46
C LEU A 70 1.01 0.75 -1.15
N GLY A 71 1.17 1.49 -0.07
CA GLY A 71 1.28 0.94 1.28
C GLY A 71 -0.11 0.62 1.88
N TRP A 72 -0.14 0.40 3.19
CA TRP A 72 -1.40 0.14 3.91
C TRP A 72 -2.52 1.03 3.41
N PHE A 73 -3.56 0.41 2.85
CA PHE A 73 -4.68 1.12 2.29
C PHE A 73 -6.00 0.49 2.73
N GLY A 74 -6.83 1.28 3.37
CA GLY A 74 -8.15 0.81 3.78
C GLY A 74 -9.12 1.96 4.02
N ILE A 75 -10.39 1.69 3.75
CA ILE A 75 -11.52 2.56 4.08
C ILE A 75 -12.32 1.89 5.19
N ARG A 76 -12.57 2.62 6.27
CA ARG A 76 -13.36 2.16 7.41
C ARG A 76 -14.73 1.69 6.95
N GLU A 77 -15.25 0.63 7.55
CA GLU A 77 -16.43 -0.09 7.08
C GLU A 77 -17.64 0.84 6.86
N ASN A 78 -17.92 1.72 7.80
CA ASN A 78 -19.05 2.66 7.76
C ASN A 78 -18.95 3.69 6.61
N TYR A 79 -17.80 3.78 5.92
CA TYR A 79 -17.55 4.70 4.82
C TYR A 79 -17.32 4.00 3.48
N ARG A 80 -17.39 2.66 3.45
CA ARG A 80 -17.28 1.86 2.21
C ARG A 80 -18.49 2.10 1.29
N ARG A 81 -18.37 1.69 0.04
CA ARG A 81 -19.41 1.82 -1.01
C ARG A 81 -19.85 3.26 -1.32
N ARG A 82 -19.01 4.25 -0.98
CA ARG A 82 -19.19 5.67 -1.31
C ARG A 82 -18.15 6.19 -2.30
N HIS A 83 -17.52 5.30 -3.06
CA HIS A 83 -16.46 5.61 -4.00
C HIS A 83 -15.20 6.27 -3.39
N LEU A 84 -15.07 6.30 -2.05
CA LEU A 84 -13.92 6.91 -1.39
C LEU A 84 -12.62 6.17 -1.70
N GLY A 85 -12.65 4.83 -1.76
CA GLY A 85 -11.49 4.04 -2.15
C GLY A 85 -10.96 4.42 -3.53
N SER A 86 -11.83 4.51 -4.54
CA SER A 86 -11.40 4.88 -5.89
C SER A 86 -10.91 6.34 -5.98
N LYS A 87 -11.46 7.24 -5.15
CA LYS A 87 -10.93 8.61 -5.04
C LYS A 87 -9.54 8.62 -4.42
N ALA A 88 -9.32 7.83 -3.35
CA ALA A 88 -8.03 7.74 -2.67
C ALA A 88 -6.95 7.14 -3.58
N ILE A 89 -7.27 6.08 -4.35
CA ILE A 89 -6.36 5.50 -5.34
C ILE A 89 -5.96 6.53 -6.40
N ARG A 90 -6.90 7.32 -6.92
CA ARG A 90 -6.55 8.39 -7.86
C ARG A 90 -5.62 9.44 -7.25
N MET A 91 -5.84 9.84 -5.99
CA MET A 91 -4.93 10.78 -5.31
C MET A 91 -3.54 10.17 -5.08
N PHE A 92 -3.44 8.87 -4.81
CA PHE A 92 -2.16 8.15 -4.78
C PHE A 92 -1.47 8.15 -6.16
N GLU A 93 -2.21 7.88 -7.24
CA GLU A 93 -1.70 7.91 -8.61
C GLU A 93 -1.21 9.32 -9.00
N GLU A 94 -1.97 10.36 -8.67
CA GLU A 94 -1.60 11.77 -8.88
C GLU A 94 -0.33 12.14 -8.12
N GLU A 95 -0.20 11.71 -6.87
CA GLU A 95 1.01 11.90 -6.07
C GLU A 95 2.21 11.15 -6.66
N ALA A 96 2.01 9.91 -7.11
CA ALA A 96 3.04 9.12 -7.77
C ALA A 96 3.53 9.81 -9.06
N ILE A 97 2.62 10.30 -9.89
CA ILE A 97 2.95 11.07 -11.10
C ILE A 97 3.75 12.33 -10.73
N SER A 98 3.30 13.07 -9.71
CA SER A 98 3.97 14.32 -9.28
C SER A 98 5.41 14.09 -8.81
N ARG A 99 5.71 12.90 -8.30
CA ARG A 99 7.05 12.45 -7.90
C ARG A 99 7.87 11.87 -9.05
N GLY A 100 7.29 11.75 -10.25
CA GLY A 100 7.97 11.26 -11.45
C GLY A 100 7.95 9.74 -11.61
N TYR A 101 7.12 9.01 -10.87
CA TYR A 101 6.95 7.58 -11.05
C TYR A 101 6.16 7.28 -12.34
N ARG A 102 6.52 6.20 -13.01
CA ARG A 102 5.89 5.72 -14.24
C ARG A 102 4.84 4.65 -14.00
N TYR A 103 4.97 3.93 -12.88
CA TYR A 103 4.09 2.82 -12.52
C TYR A 103 3.55 2.98 -11.12
N ALA A 104 2.28 2.61 -10.93
CA ALA A 104 1.67 2.37 -9.64
C ALA A 104 1.60 0.87 -9.40
N ARG A 105 2.08 0.39 -8.25
CA ARG A 105 2.08 -1.02 -7.90
C ARG A 105 1.57 -1.25 -6.48
N LEU A 106 1.15 -2.48 -6.24
CA LEU A 106 0.83 -3.00 -4.91
C LEU A 106 0.92 -4.52 -4.94
N TYR A 107 0.96 -5.13 -3.78
CA TYR A 107 0.71 -6.56 -3.64
C TYR A 107 -0.41 -6.82 -2.64
N THR A 108 -1.07 -7.96 -2.76
CA THR A 108 -2.11 -8.43 -1.84
C THR A 108 -2.20 -9.94 -1.88
N ASP A 109 -2.83 -10.53 -0.87
CA ASP A 109 -3.07 -11.96 -0.81
C ASP A 109 -3.81 -12.45 -2.07
N ALA A 110 -3.41 -13.63 -2.57
CA ALA A 110 -4.04 -14.25 -3.73
C ALA A 110 -5.34 -14.99 -3.36
N PHE A 111 -5.55 -15.31 -2.08
CA PHE A 111 -6.71 -16.05 -1.58
C PHE A 111 -7.49 -15.23 -0.56
N ASP A 112 -8.79 -15.52 -0.46
CA ASP A 112 -9.74 -14.90 0.48
C ASP A 112 -9.78 -13.36 0.41
N ASN A 113 -9.43 -12.79 -0.75
CA ASN A 113 -9.33 -11.35 -0.95
C ASN A 113 -10.03 -10.86 -2.23
N ASP A 114 -11.11 -11.53 -2.64
CA ASP A 114 -11.87 -11.22 -3.87
C ASP A 114 -12.29 -9.76 -3.97
N ALA A 115 -12.65 -9.16 -2.84
CA ALA A 115 -13.09 -7.77 -2.80
C ALA A 115 -11.97 -6.79 -3.19
N ALA A 116 -10.75 -7.01 -2.71
CA ALA A 116 -9.59 -6.19 -3.07
C ALA A 116 -9.17 -6.45 -4.52
N ILE A 117 -9.14 -7.72 -4.94
CA ILE A 117 -8.84 -8.10 -6.32
C ILE A 117 -9.79 -7.40 -7.30
N ALA A 118 -11.10 -7.50 -7.07
CA ALA A 118 -12.12 -6.83 -7.88
C ALA A 118 -11.99 -5.31 -7.86
N PHE A 119 -11.66 -4.74 -6.68
CA PHE A 119 -11.46 -3.31 -6.53
C PHE A 119 -10.28 -2.79 -7.37
N TYR A 120 -9.10 -3.41 -7.28
CA TYR A 120 -7.92 -2.97 -8.05
C TYR A 120 -8.12 -3.18 -9.55
N THR A 121 -8.68 -4.32 -9.96
CA THR A 121 -9.02 -4.58 -11.37
C THR A 121 -9.95 -3.51 -11.94
N LYS A 122 -11.01 -3.15 -11.19
CA LYS A 122 -11.95 -2.08 -11.58
C LYS A 122 -11.27 -0.69 -11.69
N ASN A 123 -10.20 -0.44 -10.93
CA ASN A 123 -9.43 0.80 -10.99
C ASN A 123 -8.30 0.76 -12.05
N GLY A 124 -8.29 -0.27 -12.91
CA GLY A 124 -7.41 -0.36 -14.09
C GLY A 124 -6.03 -0.97 -13.80
N TYR A 125 -5.88 -1.66 -12.68
CA TYR A 125 -4.67 -2.44 -12.39
C TYR A 125 -4.75 -3.83 -13.03
N VAL A 126 -3.61 -4.31 -13.49
CA VAL A 126 -3.43 -5.66 -14.03
C VAL A 126 -2.65 -6.48 -13.01
N SER A 127 -3.11 -7.68 -12.71
CA SER A 127 -2.47 -8.57 -11.74
C SER A 127 -1.56 -9.60 -12.40
N GLU A 128 -0.52 -9.98 -11.69
CA GLU A 128 0.35 -11.12 -11.99
C GLU A 128 0.64 -11.89 -10.69
N PRO A 129 0.79 -13.25 -10.73
CA PRO A 129 1.22 -14.00 -9.56
C PRO A 129 2.63 -13.61 -9.14
N TYR A 130 2.87 -13.53 -7.84
CA TYR A 130 4.21 -13.37 -7.30
C TYR A 130 4.80 -14.71 -6.90
N SER A 131 5.96 -15.03 -7.47
CA SER A 131 6.72 -16.22 -7.12
C SER A 131 8.20 -15.91 -7.33
N ASN A 132 8.96 -15.78 -6.24
CA ASN A 132 10.39 -15.49 -6.27
C ASN A 132 11.14 -16.56 -5.46
N PRO A 133 12.03 -17.36 -6.08
CA PRO A 133 12.80 -18.39 -5.38
C PRO A 133 13.70 -17.85 -4.26
N ASP A 134 14.17 -16.60 -4.39
CA ASP A 134 15.03 -15.93 -3.41
C ASP A 134 14.21 -15.27 -2.28
N ASP A 135 12.88 -15.40 -2.31
CA ASP A 135 11.96 -14.88 -1.28
C ASP A 135 11.05 -16.03 -0.79
N PRO A 136 11.53 -16.84 0.18
CA PRO A 136 10.82 -18.06 0.61
C PRO A 136 9.38 -17.83 1.05
N ALA A 137 9.04 -16.66 1.61
CA ALA A 137 7.68 -16.34 1.99
C ALA A 137 6.73 -16.31 0.79
N SER A 138 7.21 -16.12 -0.45
CA SER A 138 6.38 -16.16 -1.66
C SER A 138 5.74 -17.52 -1.91
N VAL A 139 6.29 -18.60 -1.36
CA VAL A 139 5.75 -19.97 -1.46
C VAL A 139 4.70 -20.21 -0.37
N GLU A 140 4.97 -19.74 0.84
CA GLU A 140 4.08 -19.93 2.00
C GLU A 140 2.87 -18.99 1.94
N TYR A 141 3.07 -17.77 1.42
CA TYR A 141 2.06 -16.71 1.32
C TYR A 141 1.88 -16.30 -0.15
N PRO A 142 1.01 -17.01 -0.91
CA PRO A 142 0.75 -16.67 -2.30
C PRO A 142 0.20 -15.25 -2.44
N MET A 143 0.89 -14.42 -3.23
CA MET A 143 0.56 -13.02 -3.45
C MET A 143 0.27 -12.73 -4.92
N LEU A 144 -0.49 -11.68 -5.16
CA LEU A 144 -0.67 -11.06 -6.46
C LEU A 144 0.00 -9.68 -6.46
N ILE A 145 0.79 -9.39 -7.48
CA ILE A 145 1.25 -8.04 -7.78
C ILE A 145 0.24 -7.39 -8.71
N PHE A 146 -0.26 -6.24 -8.34
CA PHE A 146 -1.08 -5.39 -9.18
C PHE A 146 -0.26 -4.23 -9.70
N SER A 147 -0.35 -3.97 -10.99
CA SER A 147 0.42 -2.92 -11.66
C SER A 147 -0.44 -2.10 -12.60
N LYS A 148 -0.15 -0.80 -12.67
CA LYS A 148 -0.80 0.15 -13.60
C LYS A 148 0.23 1.11 -14.16
N SER A 149 0.21 1.35 -15.48
CA SER A 149 0.99 2.44 -16.06
C SER A 149 0.34 3.78 -15.72
N LEU A 150 1.16 4.73 -15.28
CA LEU A 150 0.77 6.12 -14.98
C LEU A 150 1.09 7.07 -16.14
N THR A 151 1.69 6.54 -17.20
CA THR A 151 2.07 7.27 -18.43
C THR A 151 1.38 6.64 -19.64
N SER A 152 1.65 7.16 -20.83
CA SER A 152 1.24 6.54 -22.10
C SER A 152 2.08 5.32 -22.48
N ASP A 153 3.17 5.06 -21.77
CA ASP A 153 4.04 3.93 -22.06
C ASP A 153 3.38 2.59 -21.69
N PRO A 154 3.72 1.51 -22.39
CA PRO A 154 3.22 0.19 -22.06
C PRO A 154 3.56 -0.21 -20.61
N LEU A 155 2.66 -0.93 -19.97
CA LEU A 155 2.92 -1.50 -18.65
C LEU A 155 4.05 -2.53 -18.74
N VAL A 156 5.07 -2.35 -17.89
CA VAL A 156 6.13 -3.33 -17.70
C VAL A 156 5.75 -4.24 -16.55
N PRO A 157 5.58 -5.57 -16.75
CA PRO A 157 5.31 -6.52 -15.68
C PRO A 157 6.39 -6.50 -14.60
N TRP A 158 6.02 -6.84 -13.38
CA TRP A 158 6.98 -6.94 -12.27
C TRP A 158 7.94 -8.11 -12.43
N ASN A 159 7.47 -9.21 -13.05
CA ASN A 159 8.26 -10.40 -13.35
C ASN A 159 8.92 -11.02 -12.11
N SER A 160 8.17 -11.08 -11.03
CA SER A 160 8.60 -11.69 -9.76
C SER A 160 9.94 -11.19 -9.21
N ARG A 161 10.36 -9.97 -9.52
CA ARG A 161 11.47 -9.33 -8.79
C ARG A 161 11.13 -9.29 -7.31
N SER A 162 12.13 -9.32 -6.43
CA SER A 162 11.88 -9.34 -5.00
C SER A 162 11.03 -8.14 -4.55
N ILE A 163 10.06 -8.42 -3.70
CA ILE A 163 9.32 -7.42 -2.90
C ILE A 163 9.73 -7.50 -1.43
N HIS A 164 10.79 -8.25 -1.11
CA HIS A 164 11.28 -8.47 0.26
C HIS A 164 10.18 -8.96 1.22
N LEU A 165 9.30 -9.85 0.73
CA LEU A 165 8.14 -10.33 1.47
C LEU A 165 8.54 -11.02 2.78
N THR A 166 9.59 -11.84 2.75
CA THR A 166 10.13 -12.52 3.93
C THR A 166 10.55 -11.52 5.02
N GLU A 167 11.24 -10.46 4.64
CA GLU A 167 11.68 -9.40 5.55
C GLU A 167 10.51 -8.59 6.09
N GLN A 168 9.55 -8.28 5.22
CA GLN A 168 8.35 -7.53 5.62
C GLN A 168 7.51 -8.32 6.63
N ILE A 169 7.28 -9.61 6.40
CA ILE A 169 6.54 -10.47 7.34
C ILE A 169 7.30 -10.61 8.67
N ALA A 170 8.63 -10.75 8.65
CA ALA A 170 9.44 -10.82 9.86
C ALA A 170 9.31 -9.55 10.70
N LEU A 171 9.37 -8.37 10.06
CA LEU A 171 9.19 -7.08 10.73
C LEU A 171 7.79 -6.94 11.34
N GLN A 172 6.75 -7.37 10.64
CA GLN A 172 5.37 -7.35 11.12
C GLN A 172 5.17 -8.22 12.34
N LYS A 173 5.82 -9.40 12.37
CA LYS A 173 5.77 -10.33 13.52
C LYS A 173 6.70 -9.93 14.68
N GLY A 174 7.41 -8.80 14.59
CA GLY A 174 8.33 -8.33 15.62
C GLY A 174 9.61 -9.14 15.76
N CYS A 175 9.95 -9.96 14.76
CA CYS A 175 11.22 -10.66 14.68
C CYS A 175 12.31 -9.69 14.25
N SER A 176 13.36 -9.52 15.05
CA SER A 176 14.59 -8.87 14.59
C SER A 176 15.27 -9.78 13.57
N LEU A 177 15.58 -9.24 12.40
CA LEU A 177 16.41 -9.88 11.38
C LEU A 177 17.89 -9.88 11.83
#